data_35ecdcf78ebd6871f38e95da990c5e3c
#
_entry.id   35ecdcf78ebd6871f38e95da990c5e3c
#
_cell.length_a   1.000
_cell.length_b   1.000
_cell.length_c   1.000
_cell.angle_alpha   90.00
_cell.angle_beta   90.00
_cell.angle_gamma   90.00
#
_symmetry.space_group_name_H-M   'P 1'
#
loop_
_entity.id
_entity.type
_entity.pdbx_description
1 polymer ?
#
loop_
_entity_poly.entity_id
_entity_poly.type
_entity_poly.pdbx_seq_one_letter_code
_entity_poly.pdbx_strand_id
1 'polypeptide(L)'
;AFVPEPGWVLLDADYSQIELRLLAALAQDPVLLGAFASGEDIHRRTASEVMGVPMDQVTPEQRSAAKAVNFGLLYGQGAFALAASLGITQKEAKAFIERYFERMPAVAAWIEATKEQAVKEGLVRTHWGRIRTIPELESSNAQFRNAGLRVAVNTVVQGTAADLMRRAMVRLHRAL
;
A
#
# COMPACT_ATOMS: atom_id res chain seq x y z
N ALA A 1 28.84 1.25 -12.73
CA ALA A 1 27.73 1.52 -13.65
C ALA A 1 27.60 0.33 -14.59
N PHE A 2 26.36 -0.07 -14.91
CA PHE A 2 26.13 -1.07 -15.94
C PHE A 2 26.16 -0.38 -17.29
N VAL A 3 26.88 -0.99 -18.25
CA VAL A 3 26.94 -0.52 -19.64
C VAL A 3 26.62 -1.69 -20.56
N PRO A 4 25.88 -1.48 -21.67
CA PRO A 4 25.63 -2.55 -22.61
C PRO A 4 26.89 -2.83 -23.45
N GLU A 5 27.00 -4.03 -23.96
CA GLU A 5 28.00 -4.37 -24.99
C GLU A 5 27.66 -3.67 -26.32
N PRO A 6 28.64 -3.48 -27.22
CA PRO A 6 28.39 -2.91 -28.53
C PRO A 6 27.28 -3.68 -29.29
N GLY A 7 26.26 -2.97 -29.75
CA GLY A 7 25.09 -3.56 -30.42
C GLY A 7 23.95 -4.01 -29.48
N TRP A 8 24.12 -3.91 -28.16
CA TRP A 8 23.10 -4.21 -27.17
C TRP A 8 22.56 -2.93 -26.52
N VAL A 9 21.39 -3.03 -25.89
CA VAL A 9 20.75 -1.95 -25.14
C VAL A 9 20.42 -2.43 -23.73
N LEU A 10 20.46 -1.52 -22.76
CA LEU A 10 19.89 -1.78 -21.44
C LEU A 10 18.40 -1.44 -21.47
N LEU A 11 17.58 -2.37 -21.02
CA LEU A 11 16.16 -2.18 -20.80
C LEU A 11 15.90 -2.01 -19.30
N ASP A 12 15.38 -0.85 -18.91
CA ASP A 12 14.89 -0.59 -17.56
C ASP A 12 13.39 -0.36 -17.61
N ALA A 13 12.63 -1.12 -16.81
CA ALA A 13 11.19 -1.02 -16.73
C ALA A 13 10.71 -1.18 -15.28
N ASP A 14 9.90 -0.24 -14.81
CA ASP A 14 9.34 -0.24 -13.47
C ASP A 14 7.80 -0.15 -13.50
N TYR A 15 7.15 -0.82 -12.55
CA TYR A 15 5.72 -0.67 -12.32
C TYR A 15 5.46 0.53 -11.42
N SER A 16 4.94 1.61 -11.97
CA SER A 16 4.59 2.77 -11.16
C SER A 16 3.51 2.43 -10.11
N GLN A 17 3.82 2.70 -8.84
CA GLN A 17 2.88 2.59 -7.71
C GLN A 17 2.22 1.21 -7.56
N ILE A 18 2.97 0.15 -7.86
CA ILE A 18 2.47 -1.24 -7.91
C ILE A 18 1.66 -1.63 -6.65
N GLU A 19 2.12 -1.28 -5.47
CA GLU A 19 1.48 -1.66 -4.20
C GLU A 19 0.13 -0.95 -4.00
N LEU A 20 0.03 0.32 -4.38
CA LEU A 20 -1.26 1.05 -4.30
C LEU A 20 -2.25 0.55 -5.35
N ARG A 21 -1.79 0.17 -6.54
CA ARG A 21 -2.62 -0.48 -7.56
C ARG A 21 -3.12 -1.85 -7.08
N LEU A 22 -2.27 -2.61 -6.42
CA LEU A 22 -2.66 -3.88 -5.82
C LEU A 22 -3.64 -3.68 -4.66
N LEU A 23 -3.41 -2.69 -3.79
CA LEU A 23 -4.35 -2.36 -2.73
C LEU A 23 -5.72 -2.00 -3.30
N ALA A 24 -5.78 -1.15 -4.33
CA ALA A 24 -7.02 -0.80 -5.02
C ALA A 24 -7.76 -2.03 -5.56
N ALA A 25 -7.02 -2.95 -6.19
CA ALA A 25 -7.56 -4.18 -6.78
C ALA A 25 -7.98 -5.20 -5.71
N LEU A 26 -7.21 -5.37 -4.64
CA LEU A 26 -7.52 -6.31 -3.55
C LEU A 26 -8.69 -5.83 -2.70
N ALA A 27 -8.74 -4.54 -2.38
CA ALA A 27 -9.81 -3.93 -1.61
C ALA A 27 -11.07 -3.63 -2.45
N GLN A 28 -10.97 -3.64 -3.79
CA GLN A 28 -12.03 -3.21 -4.71
C GLN A 28 -12.54 -1.78 -4.40
N ASP A 29 -11.62 -0.90 -3.99
CA ASP A 29 -11.97 0.46 -3.59
C ASP A 29 -12.28 1.33 -4.82
N PRO A 30 -13.50 1.89 -4.94
CA PRO A 30 -13.91 2.60 -6.14
C PRO A 30 -13.15 3.92 -6.36
N VAL A 31 -12.70 4.59 -5.28
CA VAL A 31 -11.95 5.85 -5.38
C VAL A 31 -10.57 5.58 -5.96
N LEU A 32 -9.86 4.58 -5.42
CA LEU A 32 -8.55 4.19 -5.91
C LEU A 32 -8.61 3.61 -7.32
N LEU A 33 -9.57 2.72 -7.59
CA LEU A 33 -9.75 2.13 -8.92
C LEU A 33 -10.08 3.20 -9.97
N GLY A 34 -10.97 4.14 -9.65
CA GLY A 34 -11.32 5.26 -10.51
C GLY A 34 -10.13 6.14 -10.83
N ALA A 35 -9.34 6.54 -9.83
CA ALA A 35 -8.15 7.35 -9.99
C ALA A 35 -7.10 6.68 -10.90
N PHE A 36 -6.88 5.36 -10.73
CA PHE A 36 -5.96 4.62 -11.60
C PHE A 36 -6.49 4.43 -13.02
N ALA A 37 -7.80 4.26 -13.19
CA ALA A 37 -8.43 4.11 -14.51
C ALA A 37 -8.38 5.42 -15.32
N SER A 38 -8.55 6.57 -14.66
CA SER A 38 -8.47 7.90 -15.29
C SER A 38 -7.03 8.40 -15.48
N GLY A 39 -6.01 7.67 -14.97
CA GLY A 39 -4.61 8.11 -15.03
C GLY A 39 -4.29 9.29 -14.11
N GLU A 40 -5.13 9.55 -13.12
CA GLU A 40 -4.92 10.61 -12.14
C GLU A 40 -3.71 10.35 -11.23
N ASP A 41 -3.14 11.42 -10.69
CA ASP A 41 -2.14 11.31 -9.64
C ASP A 41 -2.80 10.86 -8.32
N ILE A 42 -2.60 9.60 -7.96
CA ILE A 42 -3.23 8.99 -6.79
C ILE A 42 -2.93 9.73 -5.48
N HIS A 43 -1.76 10.35 -5.34
CA HIS A 43 -1.42 11.10 -4.14
C HIS A 43 -2.13 12.45 -4.10
N ARG A 44 -2.29 13.08 -5.26
CA ARG A 44 -3.09 14.29 -5.41
C ARG A 44 -4.57 14.00 -5.18
N ARG A 45 -5.08 12.88 -5.70
CA ARG A 45 -6.45 12.43 -5.46
C ARG A 45 -6.70 12.18 -3.97
N THR A 46 -5.81 11.46 -3.30
CA THR A 46 -5.91 11.21 -1.85
C THR A 46 -5.87 12.53 -1.05
N ALA A 47 -5.00 13.48 -1.41
CA ALA A 47 -4.96 14.78 -0.77
C ALA A 47 -6.28 15.53 -0.92
N SER A 48 -6.84 15.57 -2.13
CA SER A 48 -8.14 16.18 -2.42
C SER A 48 -9.26 15.58 -1.57
N GLU A 49 -9.38 14.26 -1.55
CA GLU A 49 -10.44 13.54 -0.81
C GLU A 49 -10.33 13.73 0.71
N VAL A 50 -9.12 13.63 1.26
CA VAL A 50 -8.91 13.65 2.71
C VAL A 50 -8.89 15.06 3.27
N MET A 51 -8.36 16.03 2.53
CA MET A 51 -8.27 17.43 2.96
C MET A 51 -9.45 18.28 2.52
N GLY A 52 -10.31 17.76 1.62
CA GLY A 52 -11.46 18.49 1.09
C GLY A 52 -11.07 19.67 0.19
N VAL A 53 -9.94 19.55 -0.51
CA VAL A 53 -9.40 20.58 -1.41
C VAL A 53 -9.61 20.13 -2.87
N PRO A 54 -10.05 21.01 -3.78
CA PRO A 54 -10.14 20.68 -5.20
C PRO A 54 -8.81 20.17 -5.75
N MET A 55 -8.86 19.21 -6.68
CA MET A 55 -7.67 18.54 -7.25
C MET A 55 -6.63 19.51 -7.83
N ASP A 56 -7.09 20.56 -8.49
CA ASP A 56 -6.27 21.61 -9.11
C ASP A 56 -5.61 22.56 -8.07
N GLN A 57 -6.15 22.60 -6.85
CA GLN A 57 -5.65 23.43 -5.74
C GLN A 57 -4.78 22.66 -4.75
N VAL A 58 -4.58 21.35 -4.94
CA VAL A 58 -3.69 20.55 -4.09
C VAL A 58 -2.26 21.02 -4.23
N THR A 59 -1.66 21.49 -3.12
CA THR A 59 -0.26 21.94 -3.10
C THR A 59 0.72 20.77 -3.14
N PRO A 60 2.02 21.02 -3.50
CA PRO A 60 3.06 19.99 -3.44
C PRO A 60 3.23 19.37 -2.03
N GLU A 61 3.09 20.18 -0.98
CA GLU A 61 3.18 19.73 0.42
C GLU A 61 2.02 18.81 0.78
N GLN A 62 0.80 19.18 0.40
CA GLN A 62 -0.41 18.35 0.61
C GLN A 62 -0.29 17.02 -0.15
N ARG A 63 0.18 17.06 -1.39
CA ARG A 63 0.45 15.85 -2.18
C ARG A 63 1.52 14.97 -1.52
N SER A 64 2.58 15.58 -0.99
CA SER A 64 3.65 14.86 -0.28
C SER A 64 3.15 14.23 1.01
N ALA A 65 2.33 14.94 1.78
CA ALA A 65 1.67 14.43 2.97
C ALA A 65 0.76 13.23 2.63
N ALA A 66 -0.07 13.35 1.60
CA ALA A 66 -0.93 12.25 1.15
C ALA A 66 -0.11 11.04 0.65
N LYS A 67 1.04 11.26 0.01
CA LYS A 67 1.96 10.18 -0.35
C LYS A 67 2.46 9.43 0.88
N ALA A 68 2.90 10.16 1.91
CA ALA A 68 3.36 9.57 3.17
C ALA A 68 2.23 8.78 3.86
N VAL A 69 1.00 9.29 3.82
CA VAL A 69 -0.18 8.60 4.37
C VAL A 69 -0.51 7.34 3.57
N ASN A 70 -0.59 7.41 2.25
CA ASN A 70 -0.89 6.26 1.38
C ASN A 70 0.07 5.08 1.67
N PHE A 71 1.37 5.35 1.74
CA PHE A 71 2.35 4.32 2.07
C PHE A 71 2.34 3.96 3.55
N GLY A 72 2.23 4.96 4.43
CA GLY A 72 2.20 4.75 5.88
C GLY A 72 1.07 3.82 6.31
N LEU A 73 -0.14 4.06 5.82
CA LEU A 73 -1.30 3.23 6.15
C LEU A 73 -1.21 1.83 5.52
N LEU A 74 -0.70 1.74 4.30
CA LEU A 74 -0.44 0.45 3.66
C LEU A 74 0.52 -0.42 4.51
N TYR A 75 1.53 0.21 5.14
CA TYR A 75 2.48 -0.46 6.02
C TYR A 75 2.05 -0.51 7.49
N GLY A 76 0.82 -0.11 7.79
CA GLY A 76 0.23 -0.18 9.12
C GLY A 76 0.83 0.83 10.11
N GLN A 77 1.32 1.98 9.61
CA GLN A 77 1.73 3.08 10.49
C GLN A 77 0.53 3.61 11.28
N GLY A 78 0.71 3.75 12.60
CA GLY A 78 -0.24 4.44 13.45
C GLY A 78 0.00 5.96 13.49
N ALA A 79 -0.89 6.67 14.17
CA ALA A 79 -0.86 8.13 14.27
C ALA A 79 0.47 8.69 14.81
N PHE A 80 1.15 7.97 15.72
CA PHE A 80 2.44 8.39 16.25
C PHE A 80 3.53 8.47 15.16
N ALA A 81 3.70 7.39 14.39
CA ALA A 81 4.71 7.34 13.34
C ALA A 81 4.38 8.29 12.18
N LEU A 82 3.09 8.41 11.84
CA LEU A 82 2.64 9.36 10.82
C LEU A 82 2.89 10.81 11.24
N ALA A 83 2.59 11.17 12.49
CA ALA A 83 2.85 12.49 13.05
C ALA A 83 4.34 12.87 12.97
N ALA A 84 5.22 11.94 13.34
CA ALA A 84 6.66 12.14 13.25
C ALA A 84 7.14 12.34 11.79
N SER A 85 6.58 11.59 10.84
CA SER A 85 6.97 11.68 9.43
C SER A 85 6.50 12.96 8.74
N LEU A 86 5.36 13.52 9.19
CA LEU A 86 4.76 14.73 8.61
C LEU A 86 5.10 16.02 9.37
N GLY A 87 5.73 15.92 10.56
CA GLY A 87 5.99 17.08 11.42
C GLY A 87 4.71 17.73 12.00
N ILE A 88 3.64 16.94 12.20
CA ILE A 88 2.35 17.38 12.74
C ILE A 88 2.10 16.76 14.11
N THR A 89 1.06 17.22 14.80
CA THR A 89 0.64 16.63 16.07
C THR A 89 0.03 15.24 15.90
N GLN A 90 0.11 14.40 16.92
CA GLN A 90 -0.51 13.07 16.91
C GLN A 90 -2.05 13.16 16.75
N LYS A 91 -2.67 14.23 17.25
CA LYS A 91 -4.11 14.49 17.09
C LYS A 91 -4.46 14.74 15.61
N GLU A 92 -3.68 15.55 14.93
CA GLU A 92 -3.86 15.83 13.50
C GLU A 92 -3.63 14.58 12.65
N ALA A 93 -2.58 13.80 12.96
CA ALA A 93 -2.31 12.54 12.27
C ALA A 93 -3.47 11.53 12.45
N LYS A 94 -4.03 11.44 13.67
CA LYS A 94 -5.20 10.59 13.94
C LYS A 94 -6.41 11.03 13.12
N ALA A 95 -6.74 12.31 13.13
CA ALA A 95 -7.84 12.87 12.34
C ALA A 95 -7.63 12.67 10.82
N PHE A 96 -6.38 12.69 10.36
CA PHE A 96 -6.05 12.40 8.96
C PHE A 96 -6.33 10.93 8.62
N ILE A 97 -5.91 9.99 9.47
CA ILE A 97 -6.16 8.55 9.29
C ILE A 97 -7.67 8.25 9.28
N GLU A 98 -8.44 8.85 10.21
CA GLU A 98 -9.88 8.69 10.29
C GLU A 98 -10.55 9.14 8.99
N ARG A 99 -10.25 10.35 8.51
CA ARG A 99 -10.77 10.86 7.23
C ARG A 99 -10.35 10.01 6.04
N TYR A 100 -9.13 9.48 6.03
CA TYR A 100 -8.68 8.58 4.96
C TYR A 100 -9.59 7.35 4.86
N PHE A 101 -9.85 6.68 5.97
CA PHE A 101 -10.70 5.50 5.98
C PHE A 101 -12.18 5.80 5.79
N GLU A 102 -12.67 6.98 6.19
CA GLU A 102 -14.02 7.45 5.84
C GLU A 102 -14.20 7.61 4.34
N ARG A 103 -13.19 8.10 3.64
CA ARG A 103 -13.21 8.29 2.17
C ARG A 103 -12.92 7.02 1.39
N MET A 104 -12.23 6.07 2.00
CA MET A 104 -11.85 4.79 1.39
C MET A 104 -12.30 3.61 2.27
N PRO A 105 -13.62 3.45 2.47
CA PRO A 105 -14.14 2.45 3.40
C PRO A 105 -13.87 1.01 2.96
N ALA A 106 -13.74 0.76 1.66
CA ALA A 106 -13.40 -0.56 1.15
C ALA A 106 -11.96 -0.96 1.52
N VAL A 107 -11.01 0.00 1.54
CA VAL A 107 -9.65 -0.24 2.04
C VAL A 107 -9.67 -0.58 3.52
N ALA A 108 -10.43 0.18 4.34
CA ALA A 108 -10.56 -0.10 5.77
C ALA A 108 -11.11 -1.51 6.01
N ALA A 109 -12.21 -1.87 5.36
CA ALA A 109 -12.85 -3.18 5.48
C ALA A 109 -11.92 -4.32 5.06
N TRP A 110 -11.17 -4.15 3.96
CA TRP A 110 -10.21 -5.14 3.49
C TRP A 110 -9.05 -5.35 4.46
N ILE A 111 -8.53 -4.27 5.06
CA ILE A 111 -7.46 -4.34 6.08
C ILE A 111 -7.94 -5.14 7.29
N GLU A 112 -9.12 -4.81 7.83
CA GLU A 112 -9.65 -5.51 9.00
C GLU A 112 -9.97 -6.98 8.70
N ALA A 113 -10.60 -7.29 7.58
CA ALA A 113 -10.85 -8.67 7.16
C ALA A 113 -9.55 -9.48 7.00
N THR A 114 -8.49 -8.85 6.46
CA THR A 114 -7.17 -9.49 6.35
C THR A 114 -6.56 -9.79 7.72
N LYS A 115 -6.69 -8.88 8.69
CA LYS A 115 -6.23 -9.08 10.07
C LYS A 115 -7.01 -10.19 10.77
N GLU A 116 -8.34 -10.19 10.65
CA GLU A 116 -9.21 -11.21 11.24
C GLU A 116 -8.87 -12.60 10.69
N GLN A 117 -8.72 -12.71 9.37
CA GLN A 117 -8.31 -13.96 8.73
C GLN A 117 -6.93 -14.42 9.21
N ALA A 118 -5.96 -13.50 9.30
CA ALA A 118 -4.62 -13.82 9.79
C ALA A 118 -4.63 -14.36 11.22
N VAL A 119 -5.43 -13.76 12.12
CA VAL A 119 -5.60 -14.23 13.50
C VAL A 119 -6.25 -15.62 13.54
N LYS A 120 -7.25 -15.86 12.71
CA LYS A 120 -7.98 -17.13 12.65
C LYS A 120 -7.11 -18.29 12.12
N GLU A 121 -6.29 -18.02 11.10
CA GLU A 121 -5.53 -19.05 10.38
C GLU A 121 -4.05 -19.15 10.82
N GLY A 122 -3.52 -18.15 11.55
CA GLY A 122 -2.09 -18.06 11.87
C GLY A 122 -1.19 -17.76 10.66
N LEU A 123 -1.79 -17.45 9.52
CA LEU A 123 -1.10 -17.24 8.25
C LEU A 123 -1.86 -16.29 7.34
N VAL A 124 -1.20 -15.83 6.28
CA VAL A 124 -1.81 -15.10 5.16
C VAL A 124 -1.40 -15.70 3.83
N ARG A 125 -2.14 -15.34 2.78
CA ARG A 125 -1.90 -15.76 1.39
C ARG A 125 -1.80 -14.56 0.47
N THR A 126 -0.87 -14.60 -0.48
CA THR A 126 -0.89 -13.66 -1.61
C THR A 126 -2.10 -13.95 -2.52
N HIS A 127 -2.38 -13.04 -3.45
CA HIS A 127 -3.42 -13.25 -4.46
C HIS A 127 -3.26 -14.57 -5.24
N TRP A 128 -2.05 -15.05 -5.44
CA TRP A 128 -1.76 -16.32 -6.12
C TRP A 128 -1.53 -17.49 -5.17
N GLY A 129 -1.91 -17.36 -3.89
CA GLY A 129 -1.94 -18.47 -2.94
C GLY A 129 -0.61 -18.79 -2.24
N ARG A 130 0.44 -17.98 -2.42
CA ARG A 130 1.68 -18.17 -1.66
C ARG A 130 1.45 -17.83 -0.20
N ILE A 131 1.83 -18.77 0.67
CA ILE A 131 1.54 -18.73 2.12
C ILE A 131 2.70 -18.09 2.87
N ARG A 132 2.36 -17.32 3.92
CA ARG A 132 3.27 -16.90 4.99
C ARG A 132 2.59 -17.11 6.33
N THR A 133 3.24 -17.88 7.21
CA THR A 133 2.85 -17.99 8.64
C THR A 133 3.26 -16.74 9.40
N ILE A 134 2.47 -16.37 10.41
CA ILE A 134 2.68 -15.16 11.24
C ILE A 134 2.70 -15.60 12.71
N PRO A 135 3.81 -16.18 13.19
CA PRO A 135 3.89 -16.71 14.55
C PRO A 135 3.74 -15.63 15.63
N GLU A 136 4.01 -14.35 15.28
CA GLU A 136 3.82 -13.21 16.18
C GLU A 136 2.39 -13.06 16.68
N LEU A 137 1.39 -13.57 15.95
CA LEU A 137 -0.02 -13.50 16.34
C LEU A 137 -0.35 -14.37 17.56
N GLU A 138 0.42 -15.41 17.84
CA GLU A 138 0.27 -16.30 18.99
C GLU A 138 0.91 -15.73 20.27
N SER A 139 1.66 -14.63 20.17
CA SER A 139 2.37 -14.03 21.31
C SER A 139 1.40 -13.50 22.37
N SER A 140 1.71 -13.72 23.64
CA SER A 140 1.01 -13.08 24.78
C SER A 140 1.25 -11.57 24.84
N ASN A 141 2.34 -11.08 24.25
CA ASN A 141 2.68 -9.65 24.20
C ASN A 141 1.88 -8.92 23.10
N ALA A 142 1.06 -7.95 23.49
CA ALA A 142 0.22 -7.17 22.58
C ALA A 142 1.05 -6.39 21.51
N GLN A 143 2.25 -5.94 21.84
CA GLN A 143 3.12 -5.23 20.91
C GLN A 143 3.59 -6.16 19.79
N PHE A 144 3.96 -7.39 20.09
CA PHE A 144 4.31 -8.41 19.09
C PHE A 144 3.11 -8.82 18.26
N ARG A 145 1.93 -9.02 18.87
CA ARG A 145 0.71 -9.30 18.08
C ARG A 145 0.37 -8.17 17.11
N ASN A 146 0.46 -6.91 17.54
CA ASN A 146 0.23 -5.76 16.67
C ASN A 146 1.25 -5.67 15.54
N ALA A 147 2.51 -6.06 15.78
CA ALA A 147 3.51 -6.18 14.74
C ALA A 147 3.12 -7.28 13.74
N GLY A 148 2.68 -8.44 14.22
CA GLY A 148 2.17 -9.53 13.38
C GLY A 148 1.00 -9.12 12.48
N LEU A 149 0.04 -8.34 12.99
CA LEU A 149 -1.07 -7.82 12.19
C LEU A 149 -0.59 -6.90 11.05
N ARG A 150 0.40 -6.06 11.31
CA ARG A 150 1.03 -5.24 10.25
C ARG A 150 1.73 -6.11 9.21
N VAL A 151 2.50 -7.10 9.67
CA VAL A 151 3.17 -8.07 8.79
C VAL A 151 2.17 -8.82 7.93
N ALA A 152 1.01 -9.19 8.47
CA ALA A 152 -0.05 -9.88 7.72
C ALA A 152 -0.55 -9.04 6.53
N VAL A 153 -1.00 -7.81 6.78
CA VAL A 153 -1.50 -6.90 5.74
C VAL A 153 -0.42 -6.62 4.69
N ASN A 154 0.79 -6.25 5.13
CA ASN A 154 1.91 -5.98 4.24
C ASN A 154 2.27 -7.18 3.37
N THR A 155 2.25 -8.39 3.94
CA THR A 155 2.58 -9.61 3.20
C THR A 155 1.60 -9.87 2.05
N VAL A 156 0.30 -9.62 2.25
CA VAL A 156 -0.67 -9.81 1.16
C VAL A 156 -0.35 -8.89 -0.01
N VAL A 157 -0.08 -7.60 0.24
CA VAL A 157 0.19 -6.62 -0.82
C VAL A 157 1.57 -6.83 -1.44
N GLN A 158 2.64 -6.77 -0.63
CA GLN A 158 4.02 -6.89 -1.11
C GLN A 158 4.32 -8.28 -1.68
N GLY A 159 3.78 -9.32 -1.07
CA GLY A 159 3.89 -10.67 -1.57
C GLY A 159 3.22 -10.84 -2.93
N THR A 160 2.04 -10.24 -3.11
CA THR A 160 1.35 -10.22 -4.41
C THR A 160 2.15 -9.42 -5.44
N ALA A 161 2.75 -8.27 -5.06
CA ALA A 161 3.65 -7.51 -5.94
C ALA A 161 4.85 -8.35 -6.39
N ALA A 162 5.49 -9.05 -5.46
CA ALA A 162 6.62 -9.94 -5.77
C ALA A 162 6.21 -11.09 -6.71
N ASP A 163 5.02 -11.66 -6.54
CA ASP A 163 4.51 -12.69 -7.43
C ASP A 163 4.22 -12.14 -8.83
N LEU A 164 3.67 -10.91 -8.93
CA LEU A 164 3.48 -10.22 -10.20
C LEU A 164 4.80 -9.99 -10.92
N MET A 165 5.82 -9.47 -10.21
CA MET A 165 7.16 -9.27 -10.76
C MET A 165 7.78 -10.56 -11.30
N ARG A 166 7.73 -11.65 -10.54
CA ARG A 166 8.23 -12.96 -10.99
C ARG A 166 7.54 -13.42 -12.28
N ARG A 167 6.22 -13.26 -12.36
CA ARG A 167 5.45 -13.61 -13.57
C ARG A 167 5.83 -12.71 -14.75
N ALA A 168 6.03 -11.41 -14.51
CA ALA A 168 6.48 -10.48 -15.54
C ALA A 168 7.88 -10.83 -16.06
N MET A 169 8.84 -11.12 -15.17
CA MET A 169 10.18 -11.54 -15.53
C MET A 169 10.19 -12.83 -16.40
N VAL A 170 9.40 -13.83 -16.02
CA VAL A 170 9.29 -15.08 -16.80
C VAL A 170 8.68 -14.81 -18.19
N ARG A 171 7.67 -13.95 -18.26
CA ARG A 171 7.06 -13.59 -19.56
C ARG A 171 8.03 -12.79 -20.43
N LEU A 172 8.73 -11.82 -19.85
CA LEU A 172 9.72 -11.01 -20.56
C LEU A 172 10.84 -11.91 -21.10
N HIS A 173 11.40 -12.79 -20.28
CA HIS A 173 12.45 -13.74 -20.72
C HIS A 173 12.02 -14.63 -21.89
N ARG A 174 10.72 -14.96 -21.98
CA ARG A 174 10.21 -15.78 -23.10
C ARG A 174 9.91 -14.95 -24.37
N ALA A 175 9.80 -13.64 -24.22
CA ALA A 175 9.49 -12.73 -25.31
C ALA A 175 10.73 -12.11 -25.98
N LEU A 176 11.87 -12.13 -25.26
CA LEU A 176 13.20 -11.73 -25.72
C LEU A 176 13.97 -12.91 -26.32
#